data_29daf67c6793e4b465cb0a240716b815
#
_entry.id   29daf67c6793e4b465cb0a240716b815
#
_cell.length_a   1.000
_cell.length_b   1.000
_cell.length_c   1.000
_cell.angle_alpha   90.00
_cell.angle_beta   90.00
_cell.angle_gamma   90.00
#
_symmetry.space_group_name_H-M   'P 1'
#
loop_
_entity.id
_entity.type
_entity.pdbx_description
1 polymer ?
#
loop_
_entity_poly.entity_id
_entity_poly.type
_entity_poly.pdbx_seq_one_letter_code
_entity_poly.pdbx_strand_id
1 'polypeptide(L)'
;MLYRYVQYADYPINKLFYKIFKYEGEFMTPWEIHAIEVSNCNCAYGCPCQFNALPTNGTCEAAVGYKIQKGNYGGISLDGLSAGMTAKWPGPIHEGNGERQIIIDDKATAEQKDALEKILSGEDTEDMATIAWVINAMTSTHHETLYKSISFEANIENRTGKVMVDDVFELNVEPIKNPVSGEPHRVRIDIPRGFEFTIAEMASGTVKTQGTIDLPNNNGTHSHMCELHWNNSGIIRD
;
A
#
# COMPACT_ATOMS: atom_id res chain seq x y z
N MET A 1 6.08 -3.90 32.79
CA MET A 1 5.77 -2.93 33.83
C MET A 1 6.80 -3.07 34.94
N LEU A 2 7.87 -2.30 34.91
CA LEU A 2 8.91 -2.30 35.94
C LEU A 2 9.36 -0.85 36.12
N TYR A 3 8.79 -0.19 37.14
CA TYR A 3 9.26 1.12 37.61
C TYR A 3 10.58 0.91 38.36
N ARG A 4 11.66 1.51 37.87
CA ARG A 4 12.87 1.70 38.66
C ARG A 4 12.78 3.06 39.39
N TYR A 5 12.59 3.02 40.68
CA TYR A 5 12.82 4.16 41.57
C TYR A 5 14.33 4.39 41.70
N VAL A 6 14.79 5.57 41.30
CA VAL A 6 16.12 6.08 41.69
C VAL A 6 15.90 7.05 42.82
N GLN A 7 16.35 6.68 44.03
CA GLN A 7 16.44 7.59 45.19
C GLN A 7 17.57 8.60 44.94
N TYR A 8 17.23 9.88 44.94
CA TYR A 8 18.18 10.96 45.10
C TYR A 8 18.02 11.53 46.51
N ALA A 9 19.05 11.35 47.35
CA ALA A 9 19.24 12.05 48.60
C ALA A 9 19.91 13.41 48.30
N ASP A 10 19.41 14.44 49.02
CA ASP A 10 20.03 15.72 49.32
C ASP A 10 20.39 16.70 48.20
N TYR A 11 19.42 17.57 47.86
CA TYR A 11 19.70 18.92 47.40
C TYR A 11 18.72 19.95 47.99
N PRO A 12 19.21 21.15 48.41
CA PRO A 12 18.41 22.11 49.17
C PRO A 12 17.32 22.77 48.31
N ILE A 13 16.18 22.93 48.95
CA ILE A 13 14.96 23.53 48.47
C ILE A 13 15.19 25.01 48.13
N ASN A 14 15.40 25.33 46.86
CA ASN A 14 15.03 26.63 46.26
C ASN A 14 15.42 26.68 44.76
N LYS A 15 14.50 26.37 43.95
CA LYS A 15 14.24 26.59 42.54
C LYS A 15 13.80 25.28 41.88
N LEU A 16 12.51 25.02 42.07
CA LEU A 16 11.82 23.98 41.33
C LEU A 16 11.70 24.41 39.85
N PHE A 17 12.77 24.18 39.08
CA PHE A 17 12.63 24.09 37.67
C PHE A 17 12.10 22.69 37.35
N TYR A 18 10.79 22.57 37.18
CA TYR A 18 10.22 21.46 36.45
C TYR A 18 10.79 21.49 35.03
N LYS A 19 11.90 20.78 34.84
CA LYS A 19 12.29 20.35 33.48
C LYS A 19 11.29 19.26 33.12
N ILE A 20 10.17 19.67 32.54
CA ILE A 20 9.30 18.78 31.80
C ILE A 20 10.20 18.27 30.67
N PHE A 21 10.72 17.07 30.80
CA PHE A 21 11.20 16.33 29.66
C PHE A 21 9.96 16.12 28.79
N LYS A 22 9.75 17.01 27.83
CA LYS A 22 8.96 16.68 26.65
C LYS A 22 9.67 15.47 26.04
N TYR A 23 9.15 14.30 26.26
CA TYR A 23 9.30 13.23 25.33
C TYR A 23 8.59 13.75 24.07
N GLU A 24 9.32 14.32 23.14
CA GLU A 24 8.87 14.46 21.76
C GLU A 24 8.90 13.06 21.16
N GLY A 25 7.97 12.20 21.61
CA GLY A 25 7.48 11.16 20.74
C GLY A 25 6.76 11.91 19.63
N GLU A 26 7.23 11.82 18.42
CA GLU A 26 6.47 12.26 17.27
C GLU A 26 5.12 11.56 17.36
N PHE A 27 4.08 12.33 17.70
CA PHE A 27 2.72 11.80 17.73
C PHE A 27 2.34 11.60 16.25
N MET A 28 2.23 10.34 15.84
CA MET A 28 1.68 10.01 14.53
C MET A 28 0.32 10.68 14.36
N THR A 29 0.12 11.36 13.24
CA THR A 29 -1.18 11.87 12.87
C THR A 29 -2.15 10.70 12.69
N PRO A 30 -3.28 10.65 13.41
CA PRO A 30 -4.21 9.54 13.25
C PRO A 30 -4.83 9.56 11.85
N TRP A 31 -4.84 8.42 11.21
CA TRP A 31 -5.48 8.25 9.91
C TRP A 31 -6.20 6.90 9.80
N GLU A 32 -7.19 6.85 8.93
CA GLU A 32 -7.95 5.65 8.62
C GLU A 32 -8.48 5.75 7.18
N ILE A 33 -8.40 4.66 6.42
CA ILE A 33 -8.96 4.57 5.07
C ILE A 33 -9.72 3.25 4.87
N HIS A 34 -10.90 3.35 4.23
CA HIS A 34 -11.58 2.26 3.54
C HIS A 34 -11.36 2.45 2.05
N ALA A 35 -10.79 1.49 1.36
CA ALA A 35 -10.48 1.60 -0.04
C ALA A 35 -10.75 0.30 -0.80
N ILE A 36 -10.94 0.41 -2.10
CA ILE A 36 -10.83 -0.72 -3.03
C ILE A 36 -9.42 -0.69 -3.60
N GLU A 37 -8.76 -1.84 -3.57
CA GLU A 37 -7.47 -2.07 -4.21
C GLU A 37 -7.64 -2.93 -5.46
N VAL A 38 -6.94 -2.55 -6.52
CA VAL A 38 -6.70 -3.34 -7.72
C VAL A 38 -5.21 -3.37 -7.97
N SER A 39 -4.61 -4.54 -7.89
CA SER A 39 -3.16 -4.70 -8.06
C SER A 39 -2.81 -5.75 -9.09
N ASN A 40 -1.59 -5.67 -9.59
CA ASN A 40 -0.97 -6.67 -10.46
C ASN A 40 0.52 -6.78 -10.16
N CYS A 41 1.05 -7.99 -10.24
CA CYS A 41 2.49 -8.24 -10.22
C CYS A 41 2.90 -9.26 -11.30
N ASN A 42 4.20 -9.36 -11.59
CA ASN A 42 4.76 -10.24 -12.63
C ASN A 42 4.79 -11.73 -12.28
N CYS A 43 4.23 -12.14 -11.14
CA CYS A 43 4.21 -13.54 -10.70
C CYS A 43 3.11 -14.37 -11.38
N ALA A 44 3.18 -15.69 -11.26
CA ALA A 44 2.08 -16.59 -11.51
C ALA A 44 0.90 -16.29 -10.55
N TYR A 45 -0.30 -16.74 -10.90
CA TYR A 45 -1.51 -16.53 -10.10
C TYR A 45 -1.33 -17.00 -8.66
N GLY A 46 -1.82 -16.19 -7.73
CA GLY A 46 -1.68 -16.40 -6.30
C GLY A 46 -0.47 -15.70 -5.69
N CYS A 47 0.47 -15.20 -6.49
CA CYS A 47 1.70 -14.55 -6.06
C CYS A 47 2.40 -15.30 -4.90
N PRO A 48 3.46 -16.09 -5.14
CA PRO A 48 4.08 -16.93 -4.10
C PRO A 48 4.50 -16.18 -2.83
N CYS A 49 4.78 -14.87 -2.93
CA CYS A 49 5.12 -14.02 -1.77
C CYS A 49 4.00 -13.98 -0.73
N GLN A 50 2.74 -14.11 -1.14
CA GLN A 50 1.57 -14.24 -0.26
C GLN A 50 1.64 -15.49 0.64
N PHE A 51 2.41 -16.50 0.23
CA PHE A 51 2.64 -17.77 0.91
C PHE A 51 4.05 -17.87 1.51
N ASN A 52 4.74 -16.74 1.72
CA ASN A 52 6.12 -16.66 2.20
C ASN A 52 7.13 -17.42 1.31
N ALA A 53 6.86 -17.54 0.01
CA ALA A 53 7.75 -18.13 -0.97
C ALA A 53 8.39 -17.05 -1.86
N LEU A 54 9.44 -17.42 -2.59
CA LEU A 54 10.12 -16.50 -3.51
C LEU A 54 9.24 -16.19 -4.73
N PRO A 55 9.37 -14.99 -5.33
CA PRO A 55 8.63 -14.61 -6.51
C PRO A 55 8.91 -15.56 -7.68
N THR A 56 7.88 -15.81 -8.50
CA THR A 56 7.92 -16.80 -9.59
C THR A 56 9.11 -16.61 -10.53
N ASN A 57 9.44 -15.37 -10.86
CA ASN A 57 10.50 -15.02 -11.80
C ASN A 57 11.79 -14.53 -11.12
N GLY A 58 11.89 -14.67 -9.80
CA GLY A 58 13.02 -14.17 -9.01
C GLY A 58 13.06 -12.65 -8.85
N THR A 59 12.20 -11.90 -9.53
CA THR A 59 12.07 -10.44 -9.47
C THR A 59 10.65 -10.05 -9.11
N CYS A 60 10.43 -8.83 -8.65
CA CYS A 60 9.09 -8.30 -8.41
C CYS A 60 8.86 -7.02 -9.23
N GLU A 61 7.74 -6.99 -9.95
CA GLU A 61 7.24 -5.82 -10.69
C GLU A 61 5.77 -5.66 -10.31
N ALA A 62 5.35 -4.47 -9.88
CA ALA A 62 3.99 -4.25 -9.40
C ALA A 62 3.42 -2.91 -9.85
N ALA A 63 2.13 -2.93 -10.19
CA ALA A 63 1.29 -1.76 -10.34
C ALA A 63 0.05 -1.92 -9.47
N VAL A 64 -0.34 -0.87 -8.77
CA VAL A 64 -1.51 -0.87 -7.90
C VAL A 64 -2.28 0.43 -8.02
N GLY A 65 -3.59 0.33 -7.95
CA GLY A 65 -4.51 1.45 -7.82
C GLY A 65 -5.39 1.29 -6.59
N TYR A 66 -5.66 2.42 -5.95
CA TYR A 66 -6.54 2.55 -4.79
C TYR A 66 -7.68 3.50 -5.09
N LYS A 67 -8.90 3.13 -4.70
CA LYS A 67 -10.06 4.01 -4.66
C LYS A 67 -10.52 4.15 -3.23
N ILE A 68 -10.29 5.29 -2.63
CA ILE A 68 -10.72 5.58 -1.26
C ILE A 68 -12.21 5.83 -1.25
N GLN A 69 -12.96 4.97 -0.59
CA GLN A 69 -14.41 5.09 -0.39
C GLN A 69 -14.71 6.05 0.78
N LYS A 70 -13.96 5.86 1.87
CA LYS A 70 -13.93 6.74 3.04
C LYS A 70 -12.51 6.84 3.55
N GLY A 71 -12.11 8.03 3.97
CA GLY A 71 -10.78 8.22 4.53
C GLY A 71 -10.65 9.52 5.30
N ASN A 72 -9.80 9.48 6.32
CA ASN A 72 -9.48 10.64 7.12
C ASN A 72 -8.00 10.60 7.51
N TYR A 73 -7.34 11.75 7.48
CA TYR A 73 -5.99 11.94 7.98
C TYR A 73 -5.96 13.23 8.80
N GLY A 74 -5.84 13.13 10.13
CA GLY A 74 -5.78 14.29 11.02
C GLY A 74 -6.97 15.28 10.88
N GLY A 75 -8.15 14.80 10.47
CA GLY A 75 -9.32 15.62 10.20
C GLY A 75 -9.50 16.06 8.73
N ILE A 76 -8.54 15.72 7.85
CA ILE A 76 -8.62 15.96 6.41
C ILE A 76 -9.38 14.78 5.78
N SER A 77 -10.53 15.02 5.14
CA SER A 77 -11.26 13.97 4.41
C SER A 77 -10.50 13.56 3.15
N LEU A 78 -10.40 12.25 2.92
CA LEU A 78 -9.83 11.66 1.71
C LEU A 78 -10.88 10.96 0.84
N ASP A 79 -12.15 11.13 1.17
CA ASP A 79 -13.29 10.47 0.52
C ASP A 79 -13.29 10.70 -1.00
N GLY A 80 -13.47 9.61 -1.73
CA GLY A 80 -13.63 9.63 -3.18
C GLY A 80 -12.34 9.87 -3.98
N LEU A 81 -11.20 10.08 -3.33
CA LEU A 81 -9.91 10.21 -4.00
C LEU A 81 -9.39 8.86 -4.51
N SER A 82 -8.51 8.94 -5.48
CA SER A 82 -7.77 7.79 -6.00
C SER A 82 -6.27 8.00 -5.83
N ALA A 83 -5.55 6.91 -5.69
CA ALA A 83 -4.10 6.92 -5.70
C ALA A 83 -3.58 5.66 -6.39
N GLY A 84 -2.30 5.60 -6.69
CA GLY A 84 -1.66 4.43 -7.27
C GLY A 84 -0.18 4.40 -6.99
N MET A 85 0.44 3.31 -7.37
CA MET A 85 1.88 3.12 -7.26
C MET A 85 2.38 2.19 -8.36
N THR A 86 3.54 2.46 -8.89
CA THR A 86 4.36 1.49 -9.62
C THR A 86 5.63 1.21 -8.83
N ALA A 87 6.06 -0.05 -8.83
CA ALA A 87 7.26 -0.44 -8.09
C ALA A 87 7.95 -1.64 -8.74
N LYS A 88 9.26 -1.75 -8.56
CA LYS A 88 10.09 -2.81 -9.14
C LYS A 88 11.27 -3.15 -8.24
N TRP A 89 11.55 -4.43 -8.10
CA TRP A 89 12.71 -4.97 -7.37
C TRP A 89 13.51 -5.93 -8.24
N PRO A 90 14.84 -5.87 -8.19
CA PRO A 90 15.72 -6.80 -8.92
C PRO A 90 15.69 -8.22 -8.35
N GLY A 91 15.12 -8.40 -7.17
CA GLY A 91 14.97 -9.64 -6.42
C GLY A 91 13.64 -9.71 -5.69
N PRO A 92 13.52 -10.58 -4.68
CA PRO A 92 12.41 -10.57 -3.73
C PRO A 92 12.34 -9.24 -2.98
N ILE A 93 11.14 -8.74 -2.67
CA ILE A 93 10.95 -7.44 -2.01
C ILE A 93 11.79 -7.31 -0.74
N HIS A 94 11.86 -8.37 0.10
CA HIS A 94 12.58 -8.36 1.38
C HIS A 94 14.11 -8.24 1.26
N GLU A 95 14.68 -8.41 0.06
CA GLU A 95 16.11 -8.15 -0.19
C GLU A 95 16.40 -6.68 -0.49
N GLY A 96 15.37 -5.84 -0.61
CA GLY A 96 15.50 -4.41 -0.84
C GLY A 96 15.95 -4.05 -2.25
N ASN A 97 16.58 -2.89 -2.40
CA ASN A 97 17.08 -2.33 -3.66
C ASN A 97 15.97 -2.06 -4.70
N GLY A 98 14.73 -1.87 -4.25
CA GLY A 98 13.63 -1.53 -5.12
C GLY A 98 13.61 -0.06 -5.54
N GLU A 99 12.77 0.21 -6.52
CA GLU A 99 12.36 1.56 -6.91
C GLU A 99 10.83 1.65 -6.89
N ARG A 100 10.30 2.82 -6.52
CA ARG A 100 8.87 3.08 -6.50
C ARG A 100 8.53 4.49 -6.95
N GLN A 101 7.31 4.66 -7.47
CA GLN A 101 6.70 5.95 -7.76
C GLN A 101 5.26 5.97 -7.25
N ILE A 102 4.94 6.92 -6.39
CA ILE A 102 3.58 7.19 -5.91
C ILE A 102 2.88 8.10 -6.91
N ILE A 103 1.60 7.84 -7.16
CA ILE A 103 0.74 8.66 -7.98
C ILE A 103 -0.51 9.03 -7.16
N ILE A 104 -0.90 10.30 -7.16
CA ILE A 104 -2.06 10.81 -6.43
C ILE A 104 -2.96 11.55 -7.41
N ASP A 105 -4.28 11.38 -7.25
CA ASP A 105 -5.31 12.05 -8.05
C ASP A 105 -5.07 13.58 -8.06
N ASP A 106 -4.99 14.17 -9.23
CA ASP A 106 -4.75 15.61 -9.42
C ASP A 106 -5.87 16.49 -8.84
N LYS A 107 -7.08 15.91 -8.65
CA LYS A 107 -8.24 16.56 -8.02
C LYS A 107 -8.06 16.80 -6.52
N ALA A 108 -7.10 16.11 -5.88
CA ALA A 108 -6.84 16.30 -4.46
C ALA A 108 -6.32 17.70 -4.16
N THR A 109 -6.76 18.29 -3.04
CA THR A 109 -6.18 19.55 -2.52
C THR A 109 -4.73 19.35 -2.10
N ALA A 110 -4.01 20.42 -1.80
CA ALA A 110 -2.63 20.33 -1.34
C ALA A 110 -2.49 19.52 -0.04
N GLU A 111 -3.41 19.73 0.91
CA GLU A 111 -3.43 18.98 2.19
C GLU A 111 -3.78 17.50 1.99
N GLN A 112 -4.69 17.19 1.06
CA GLN A 112 -5.04 15.82 0.72
C GLN A 112 -3.90 15.08 0.01
N LYS A 113 -3.14 15.78 -0.84
CA LYS A 113 -1.94 15.26 -1.51
C LYS A 113 -0.87 14.90 -0.51
N ASP A 114 -0.55 15.81 0.43
CA ASP A 114 0.40 15.57 1.52
C ASP A 114 -0.04 14.38 2.39
N ALA A 115 -1.32 14.32 2.77
CA ALA A 115 -1.87 13.23 3.55
C ALA A 115 -1.75 11.86 2.85
N LEU A 116 -2.12 11.77 1.57
CA LEU A 116 -2.03 10.53 0.80
C LEU A 116 -0.57 10.10 0.56
N GLU A 117 0.32 11.05 0.31
CA GLU A 117 1.74 10.77 0.17
C GLU A 117 2.32 10.17 1.45
N LYS A 118 1.98 10.72 2.62
CA LYS A 118 2.37 10.18 3.93
C LYS A 118 1.84 8.78 4.17
N ILE A 119 0.56 8.53 3.92
CA ILE A 119 -0.03 7.18 4.06
C ILE A 119 0.69 6.18 3.14
N LEU A 120 0.89 6.53 1.87
CA LEU A 120 1.48 5.62 0.88
C LEU A 120 3.01 5.48 0.99
N SER A 121 3.67 6.39 1.70
CA SER A 121 5.09 6.26 2.08
C SER A 121 5.27 5.59 3.45
N GLY A 122 4.19 5.26 4.14
CA GLY A 122 4.24 4.62 5.46
C GLY A 122 4.64 5.56 6.60
N GLU A 123 4.63 6.89 6.36
CA GLU A 123 4.73 7.87 7.43
C GLU A 123 3.48 7.78 8.33
N ASP A 124 3.59 8.19 9.58
CA ASP A 124 2.51 8.06 10.57
C ASP A 124 1.89 6.66 10.65
N THR A 125 2.70 5.62 10.39
CA THR A 125 2.31 4.21 10.42
C THR A 125 3.27 3.44 11.32
N GLU A 126 2.76 2.56 12.17
CA GLU A 126 3.61 1.67 12.98
C GLU A 126 4.49 0.78 12.07
N ASP A 127 5.67 0.44 12.55
CA ASP A 127 6.63 -0.37 11.81
C ASP A 127 5.99 -1.67 11.31
N MET A 128 6.10 -1.92 10.01
CA MET A 128 5.59 -3.11 9.33
C MET A 128 4.05 -3.29 9.38
N ALA A 129 3.29 -2.28 9.79
CA ALA A 129 1.85 -2.40 9.97
C ALA A 129 1.07 -2.51 8.64
N THR A 130 1.57 -1.90 7.56
CA THR A 130 0.94 -1.92 6.24
C THR A 130 1.92 -2.32 5.14
N ILE A 131 1.39 -2.80 4.01
CA ILE A 131 2.21 -3.05 2.81
C ILE A 131 2.87 -1.76 2.30
N ALA A 132 2.24 -0.61 2.44
CA ALA A 132 2.80 0.68 2.05
C ALA A 132 4.10 0.98 2.82
N TRP A 133 4.10 0.76 4.13
CA TRP A 133 5.29 0.87 4.97
C TRP A 133 6.40 -0.09 4.51
N VAL A 134 6.06 -1.37 4.26
CA VAL A 134 7.02 -2.38 3.82
C VAL A 134 7.63 -2.03 2.47
N ILE A 135 6.81 -1.63 1.51
CA ILE A 135 7.30 -1.18 0.18
C ILE A 135 8.26 -0.02 0.35
N ASN A 136 7.91 0.99 1.14
CA ASN A 136 8.77 2.14 1.37
C ASN A 136 10.12 1.74 2.00
N ALA A 137 10.11 0.88 3.01
CA ALA A 137 11.32 0.41 3.69
C ALA A 137 12.23 -0.45 2.79
N MET A 138 11.65 -1.15 1.82
CA MET A 138 12.37 -2.05 0.91
C MET A 138 12.77 -1.40 -0.42
N THR A 139 12.47 -0.11 -0.63
CA THR A 139 12.90 0.65 -1.80
C THR A 139 14.07 1.57 -1.47
N SER A 140 15.05 1.61 -2.34
CA SER A 140 16.22 2.51 -2.25
C SER A 140 16.13 3.70 -3.20
N THR A 141 15.24 3.64 -4.20
CA THR A 141 14.99 4.72 -5.15
C THR A 141 13.52 5.13 -5.06
N HIS A 142 13.29 6.34 -4.58
CA HIS A 142 11.98 6.96 -4.50
C HIS A 142 11.89 8.02 -5.59
N HIS A 143 11.13 7.73 -6.65
CA HIS A 143 10.84 8.73 -7.68
C HIS A 143 9.86 9.78 -7.14
N GLU A 144 9.90 10.97 -7.72
CA GLU A 144 9.00 12.05 -7.34
C GLU A 144 7.54 11.61 -7.46
N THR A 145 6.72 11.97 -6.49
CA THR A 145 5.28 11.74 -6.51
C THR A 145 4.64 12.48 -7.68
N LEU A 146 3.85 11.77 -8.47
CA LEU A 146 3.11 12.34 -9.59
C LEU A 146 1.69 12.72 -9.16
N TYR A 147 1.22 13.84 -9.68
CA TYR A 147 -0.18 14.29 -9.53
C TYR A 147 -0.84 14.21 -10.89
N LYS A 148 -1.66 13.17 -11.11
CA LYS A 148 -2.24 12.83 -12.41
C LYS A 148 -3.71 12.47 -12.27
N SER A 149 -4.44 12.61 -13.36
CA SER A 149 -5.79 12.08 -13.45
C SER A 149 -5.77 10.56 -13.35
N ILE A 150 -6.60 10.01 -12.47
CA ILE A 150 -6.74 8.57 -12.24
C ILE A 150 -8.18 8.16 -12.54
N SER A 151 -8.35 7.30 -13.54
CA SER A 151 -9.60 6.59 -13.78
C SER A 151 -9.54 5.24 -13.09
N PHE A 152 -10.56 4.91 -12.30
CA PHE A 152 -10.61 3.69 -11.50
C PHE A 152 -11.99 3.03 -11.62
N GLU A 153 -12.00 1.82 -12.15
CA GLU A 153 -13.17 0.96 -12.25
C GLU A 153 -12.86 -0.40 -11.64
N ALA A 154 -13.72 -0.90 -10.77
CA ALA A 154 -13.54 -2.20 -10.14
C ALA A 154 -14.87 -2.85 -9.81
N ASN A 155 -14.96 -4.15 -10.09
CA ASN A 155 -16.01 -5.03 -9.64
C ASN A 155 -15.36 -6.28 -9.03
N ILE A 156 -15.20 -6.28 -7.70
CA ILE A 156 -14.51 -7.34 -6.97
C ILE A 156 -15.21 -8.68 -7.17
N GLU A 157 -16.55 -8.72 -7.12
CA GLU A 157 -17.33 -9.95 -7.25
C GLU A 157 -17.11 -10.60 -8.64
N ASN A 158 -17.03 -9.79 -9.69
CA ASN A 158 -16.79 -10.27 -11.05
C ASN A 158 -15.31 -10.36 -11.42
N ARG A 159 -14.42 -9.89 -10.56
CA ARG A 159 -12.95 -9.85 -10.76
C ARG A 159 -12.58 -9.12 -12.07
N THR A 160 -13.28 -8.02 -12.31
CA THR A 160 -12.99 -7.12 -13.44
C THR A 160 -12.60 -5.75 -12.92
N GLY A 161 -11.59 -5.14 -13.52
CA GLY A 161 -11.15 -3.83 -13.11
C GLY A 161 -10.30 -3.16 -14.17
N LYS A 162 -10.27 -1.83 -14.09
CA LYS A 162 -9.39 -1.01 -14.91
C LYS A 162 -8.89 0.16 -14.06
N VAL A 163 -7.58 0.32 -14.02
CA VAL A 163 -6.94 1.51 -13.45
C VAL A 163 -6.12 2.16 -14.55
N MET A 164 -6.38 3.41 -14.83
CA MET A 164 -5.64 4.17 -15.82
C MET A 164 -5.11 5.46 -15.19
N VAL A 165 -3.83 5.66 -15.32
CA VAL A 165 -3.12 6.89 -14.93
C VAL A 165 -2.48 7.46 -16.17
N ASP A 166 -2.88 8.66 -16.56
CA ASP A 166 -2.43 9.30 -17.79
C ASP A 166 -0.91 9.41 -17.86
N ASP A 167 -0.32 8.93 -18.94
CA ASP A 167 1.13 8.91 -19.23
C ASP A 167 1.97 8.10 -18.24
N VAL A 168 1.36 7.23 -17.40
CA VAL A 168 2.09 6.41 -16.41
C VAL A 168 1.82 4.93 -16.61
N PHE A 169 0.59 4.48 -16.40
CA PHE A 169 0.23 3.07 -16.61
C PHE A 169 -1.26 2.87 -16.89
N GLU A 170 -1.56 1.76 -17.54
CA GLU A 170 -2.89 1.18 -17.67
C GLU A 170 -2.86 -0.25 -17.17
N LEU A 171 -3.63 -0.56 -16.12
CA LEU A 171 -3.87 -1.89 -15.56
C LEU A 171 -5.27 -2.35 -15.94
N ASN A 172 -5.36 -3.47 -16.65
CA ASN A 172 -6.62 -4.16 -16.96
C ASN A 172 -6.66 -5.49 -16.22
N VAL A 173 -7.78 -5.79 -15.58
CA VAL A 173 -8.01 -7.01 -14.79
C VAL A 173 -9.22 -7.75 -15.32
N GLU A 174 -9.06 -9.05 -15.52
CA GLU A 174 -10.13 -9.98 -15.93
C GLU A 174 -10.11 -11.24 -15.05
N PRO A 175 -11.22 -12.01 -15.00
CA PRO A 175 -11.24 -13.27 -14.29
C PRO A 175 -10.20 -14.26 -14.82
N ILE A 176 -9.57 -15.03 -13.93
CA ILE A 176 -8.80 -16.21 -14.31
C ILE A 176 -9.75 -17.14 -15.08
N LYS A 177 -9.31 -17.69 -16.19
CA LYS A 177 -10.12 -18.59 -17.02
C LYS A 177 -9.64 -20.03 -16.88
N ASN A 178 -10.58 -20.96 -16.85
CA ASN A 178 -10.27 -22.38 -16.99
C ASN A 178 -9.64 -22.61 -18.37
N PRO A 179 -8.46 -23.24 -18.46
CA PRO A 179 -7.74 -23.38 -19.71
C PRO A 179 -8.42 -24.32 -20.73
N VAL A 180 -9.39 -25.13 -20.29
CA VAL A 180 -10.11 -26.08 -21.14
C VAL A 180 -11.45 -25.50 -21.60
N SER A 181 -12.26 -24.99 -20.68
CA SER A 181 -13.61 -24.49 -20.98
C SER A 181 -13.66 -23.01 -21.34
N GLY A 182 -12.64 -22.22 -20.95
CA GLY A 182 -12.65 -20.77 -21.09
C GLY A 182 -13.52 -20.04 -20.06
N GLU A 183 -14.24 -20.78 -19.22
CA GLU A 183 -15.15 -20.23 -18.22
C GLU A 183 -14.36 -19.54 -17.07
N PRO A 184 -14.92 -18.48 -16.47
CA PRO A 184 -14.33 -17.83 -15.32
C PRO A 184 -14.10 -18.81 -14.16
N HIS A 185 -12.89 -18.82 -13.61
CA HIS A 185 -12.52 -19.58 -12.44
C HIS A 185 -12.31 -18.64 -11.25
N ARG A 186 -13.09 -18.82 -10.17
CA ARG A 186 -13.02 -18.00 -8.99
C ARG A 186 -12.06 -18.59 -7.97
N VAL A 187 -11.06 -17.82 -7.58
CA VAL A 187 -10.10 -18.18 -6.52
C VAL A 187 -10.00 -16.99 -5.57
N ARG A 188 -9.92 -17.31 -4.28
CA ARG A 188 -9.78 -16.33 -3.20
C ARG A 188 -8.65 -16.75 -2.29
N ILE A 189 -7.86 -15.77 -1.82
CA ILE A 189 -6.87 -15.96 -0.76
C ILE A 189 -7.40 -15.33 0.51
N ASP A 190 -7.34 -16.07 1.60
CA ASP A 190 -7.61 -15.62 2.96
C ASP A 190 -6.31 -15.64 3.76
N ILE A 191 -5.88 -14.46 4.24
CA ILE A 191 -4.68 -14.27 5.06
C ILE A 191 -5.10 -13.63 6.38
N PRO A 192 -5.48 -14.42 7.39
CA PRO A 192 -6.05 -13.90 8.64
C PRO A 192 -5.16 -12.89 9.38
N ARG A 193 -3.86 -12.90 9.12
CA ARG A 193 -2.86 -11.98 9.68
C ARG A 193 -2.06 -11.24 8.60
N GLY A 194 -2.67 -11.04 7.44
CA GLY A 194 -2.07 -10.25 6.36
C GLY A 194 -1.81 -8.80 6.81
N PHE A 195 -0.83 -8.15 6.21
CA PHE A 195 -0.54 -6.73 6.42
C PHE A 195 -0.89 -5.87 5.20
N GLU A 196 -1.42 -6.48 4.15
CA GLU A 196 -1.98 -5.84 2.96
C GLU A 196 -3.51 -5.94 2.96
N PHE A 197 -4.03 -7.16 3.03
CA PHE A 197 -5.47 -7.47 3.09
C PHE A 197 -5.71 -8.71 3.97
N THR A 198 -6.96 -8.96 4.33
CA THR A 198 -7.40 -10.24 4.92
C THR A 198 -7.90 -11.20 3.87
N ILE A 199 -8.76 -10.73 2.97
CA ILE A 199 -9.33 -11.55 1.88
C ILE A 199 -9.17 -10.79 0.57
N ALA A 200 -8.70 -11.48 -0.47
CA ALA A 200 -8.64 -10.94 -1.83
C ALA A 200 -9.14 -11.93 -2.87
N GLU A 201 -9.85 -11.43 -3.88
CA GLU A 201 -10.24 -12.17 -5.07
C GLU A 201 -9.08 -12.18 -6.07
N MET A 202 -8.69 -13.36 -6.53
CA MET A 202 -7.61 -13.52 -7.49
C MET A 202 -8.11 -13.34 -8.92
N ALA A 203 -7.29 -12.70 -9.72
CA ALA A 203 -7.60 -12.36 -11.09
C ALA A 203 -6.36 -12.46 -11.99
N SER A 204 -6.54 -12.22 -13.27
CA SER A 204 -5.50 -12.06 -14.28
C SER A 204 -5.37 -10.59 -14.63
N GLY A 205 -4.18 -10.04 -14.53
CA GLY A 205 -3.92 -8.64 -14.82
C GLY A 205 -2.91 -8.44 -15.95
N THR A 206 -3.08 -7.35 -16.67
CA THR A 206 -2.12 -6.89 -17.69
C THR A 206 -1.86 -5.41 -17.49
N VAL A 207 -0.60 -5.04 -17.36
CA VAL A 207 -0.15 -3.65 -17.24
C VAL A 207 0.56 -3.21 -18.51
N LYS A 208 0.27 -2.00 -18.94
CA LYS A 208 1.05 -1.25 -19.93
C LYS A 208 1.60 -0.01 -19.26
N THR A 209 2.90 0.14 -19.26
CA THR A 209 3.58 1.30 -18.69
C THR A 209 4.02 2.30 -19.75
N GLN A 210 3.99 3.58 -19.41
CA GLN A 210 4.49 4.70 -20.19
C GLN A 210 5.33 5.66 -19.31
N GLY A 211 5.33 5.42 -18.00
CA GLY A 211 6.00 6.25 -16.99
C GLY A 211 7.47 5.89 -16.77
N THR A 212 8.01 6.33 -15.66
CA THR A 212 9.43 6.17 -15.28
C THR A 212 9.80 4.71 -15.02
N ILE A 213 8.88 3.94 -14.38
CA ILE A 213 9.12 2.53 -14.04
C ILE A 213 8.44 1.67 -15.10
N ASP A 214 9.24 0.93 -15.87
CA ASP A 214 8.75 -0.02 -16.86
C ASP A 214 8.53 -1.41 -16.26
N LEU A 215 7.35 -2.01 -16.53
CA LEU A 215 6.90 -3.29 -16.00
C LEU A 215 6.61 -4.28 -17.17
N PRO A 216 7.63 -4.72 -17.92
CA PRO A 216 7.44 -5.48 -19.15
C PRO A 216 6.90 -6.90 -18.93
N ASN A 217 7.00 -7.44 -17.72
CA ASN A 217 6.63 -8.83 -17.42
C ASN A 217 5.22 -8.98 -16.83
N ASN A 218 4.44 -7.90 -16.78
CA ASN A 218 3.11 -7.85 -16.20
C ASN A 218 2.00 -8.07 -17.24
N ASN A 219 2.00 -9.23 -17.92
CA ASN A 219 1.04 -9.55 -18.99
C ASN A 219 0.35 -10.90 -18.74
N GLY A 220 -0.95 -10.87 -18.42
CA GLY A 220 -1.72 -12.05 -18.06
C GLY A 220 -1.21 -12.73 -16.77
N THR A 221 -0.69 -11.95 -15.84
CA THR A 221 -0.04 -12.39 -14.62
C THR A 221 -0.95 -12.20 -13.40
N HIS A 222 -0.43 -12.49 -12.20
CA HIS A 222 -1.19 -12.35 -10.97
C HIS A 222 -1.77 -10.94 -10.81
N SER A 223 -3.06 -10.89 -10.52
CA SER A 223 -3.76 -9.71 -10.05
C SER A 223 -4.64 -10.09 -8.87
N HIS A 224 -4.86 -9.14 -7.98
CA HIS A 224 -5.87 -9.31 -6.95
C HIS A 224 -6.70 -8.04 -6.78
N MET A 225 -7.89 -8.23 -6.21
CA MET A 225 -8.82 -7.17 -5.88
C MET A 225 -9.36 -7.40 -4.48
N CYS A 226 -9.35 -6.38 -3.65
CA CYS A 226 -9.83 -6.47 -2.28
C CYS A 226 -10.40 -5.15 -1.75
N GLU A 227 -11.15 -5.25 -0.68
CA GLU A 227 -11.47 -4.12 0.18
C GLU A 227 -10.38 -3.99 1.24
N LEU A 228 -9.90 -2.78 1.44
CA LEU A 228 -8.91 -2.42 2.45
C LEU A 228 -9.58 -1.63 3.56
N HIS A 229 -9.18 -1.92 4.80
CA HIS A 229 -9.50 -1.10 5.94
C HIS A 229 -8.23 -0.94 6.78
N TRP A 230 -7.53 0.18 6.58
CA TRP A 230 -6.24 0.46 7.18
C TRP A 230 -6.28 1.68 8.11
N ASN A 231 -5.42 1.65 9.12
CA ASN A 231 -5.06 2.80 9.95
C ASN A 231 -3.57 2.78 10.30
N ASN A 232 -3.14 3.67 11.20
CA ASN A 232 -1.77 3.78 11.68
C ASN A 232 -1.17 2.44 12.17
N SER A 233 -2.00 1.56 12.74
CA SER A 233 -1.58 0.28 13.34
C SER A 233 -1.79 -0.92 12.39
N GLY A 234 -2.17 -0.66 11.13
CA GLY A 234 -2.32 -1.69 10.10
C GLY A 234 -3.77 -1.97 9.73
N ILE A 235 -4.06 -3.25 9.41
CA ILE A 235 -5.39 -3.66 8.97
C ILE A 235 -6.35 -3.70 10.16
N ILE A 236 -7.45 -2.96 10.05
CA ILE A 236 -8.60 -3.10 10.96
C ILE A 236 -9.36 -4.37 10.54
N ARG A 237 -9.55 -5.25 11.51
CA ARG A 237 -10.26 -6.52 11.34
C ARG A 237 -11.56 -6.48 12.14
N ASP A 238 -12.65 -6.83 11.48
CA ASP A 238 -13.97 -6.97 12.12
C ASP A 238 -14.04 -8.23 13.01
#